data_a6d90ce99e8ab4562b51c5ff3f7dc1a0
#
_entry.id   a6d90ce99e8ab4562b51c5ff3f7dc1a0
#
_cell.length_a   1.000
_cell.length_b   1.000
_cell.length_c   1.000
_cell.angle_alpha   90.00
_cell.angle_beta   90.00
_cell.angle_gamma   90.00
#
_symmetry.space_group_name_H-M   'P 1'
#
loop_
_entity.id
_entity.type
_entity.pdbx_description
1 polymer ?
#
loop_
_entity_poly.entity_id
_entity_poly.type
_entity_poly.pdbx_seq_one_letter_code
_entity_poly.pdbx_strand_id
1 'polypeptide(L)'
;MVQQRSIEETYQKKNLHEHILDRPDSYIGSTKLIKEDCYVVDSDNKIIKKQIEYNPGLLKIFDEVLVNAIDHTVRDQTAKTIKIEIKDNIISVKNDGAGIPVVLHAEYGIYIPELIFGNLLTSSNYNDTDQRIVGGVNGYGSKVANIYSKSFTVETVDNDVKLKYKQIFKNNMFDKGKPKISDSDENAYTKITFEPDFKRFGIKFLTEDIISLMKRRAFD
;
A
#
# COMPACT_ATOMS: atom_id res chain seq x y z
N MET A 1 -20.84 38.26 -0.05
CA MET A 1 -22.08 37.45 0.06
C MET A 1 -21.66 36.00 0.18
N VAL A 2 -21.92 35.35 1.31
CA VAL A 2 -21.67 33.92 1.48
C VAL A 2 -22.82 33.21 0.74
N GLN A 3 -22.46 32.47 -0.30
CA GLN A 3 -23.43 31.67 -1.07
C GLN A 3 -24.01 30.60 -0.13
N GLN A 4 -25.31 30.65 0.11
CA GLN A 4 -26.01 29.72 0.98
C GLN A 4 -26.04 28.36 0.25
N ARG A 5 -25.39 27.35 0.80
CA ARG A 5 -25.38 25.98 0.25
C ARG A 5 -26.78 25.37 0.35
N SER A 6 -27.17 24.56 -0.63
CA SER A 6 -28.41 23.81 -0.56
C SER A 6 -28.36 22.76 0.56
N ILE A 7 -29.53 22.21 0.95
CA ILE A 7 -29.58 21.12 1.95
C ILE A 7 -28.82 19.88 1.41
N GLU A 8 -28.96 19.58 0.13
CA GLU A 8 -28.29 18.47 -0.56
C GLU A 8 -26.76 18.66 -0.62
N GLU A 9 -26.29 19.90 -0.80
CA GLU A 9 -24.86 20.24 -0.73
C GLU A 9 -24.32 20.18 0.69
N THR A 10 -25.18 20.38 1.69
CA THR A 10 -24.80 20.37 3.12
C THR A 10 -24.77 18.94 3.68
N TYR A 11 -25.73 18.10 3.28
CA TYR A 11 -25.90 16.73 3.78
C TYR A 11 -25.67 15.71 2.65
N GLN A 12 -24.42 15.28 2.47
CA GLN A 12 -24.03 14.31 1.44
C GLN A 12 -23.74 12.93 2.05
N LYS A 13 -24.30 11.88 1.45
CA LYS A 13 -23.90 10.51 1.75
C LYS A 13 -22.73 10.14 0.84
N LYS A 14 -21.57 9.86 1.42
CA LYS A 14 -20.40 9.35 0.70
C LYS A 14 -20.20 7.87 1.01
N ASN A 15 -19.73 7.11 0.02
CA ASN A 15 -19.23 5.78 0.30
C ASN A 15 -17.84 5.86 0.98
N LEU A 16 -17.40 4.76 1.60
CA LEU A 16 -16.14 4.74 2.35
C LEU A 16 -14.93 5.07 1.47
N HIS A 17 -14.92 4.61 0.21
CA HIS A 17 -13.84 4.88 -0.73
C HIS A 17 -13.69 6.39 -1.01
N GLU A 18 -14.79 7.05 -1.32
CA GLU A 18 -14.82 8.50 -1.53
C GLU A 18 -14.44 9.26 -0.25
N HIS A 19 -14.90 8.78 0.91
CA HIS A 19 -14.56 9.38 2.19
C HIS A 19 -13.05 9.31 2.47
N ILE A 20 -12.39 8.18 2.16
CA ILE A 20 -10.94 8.03 2.29
C ILE A 20 -10.20 9.06 1.43
N LEU A 21 -10.63 9.26 0.18
CA LEU A 21 -10.01 10.22 -0.74
C LEU A 21 -10.24 11.68 -0.35
N ASP A 22 -11.36 11.98 0.29
CA ASP A 22 -11.73 13.35 0.69
C ASP A 22 -11.20 13.74 2.08
N ARG A 23 -10.84 12.75 2.89
CA ARG A 23 -10.34 12.95 4.27
C ARG A 23 -9.00 12.26 4.50
N PRO A 24 -7.96 12.63 3.73
CA PRO A 24 -6.64 12.00 3.85
C PRO A 24 -6.09 12.03 5.29
N ASP A 25 -6.30 13.12 6.02
CA ASP A 25 -5.77 13.27 7.38
C ASP A 25 -6.24 12.16 8.34
N SER A 26 -7.42 11.57 8.10
CA SER A 26 -7.96 10.49 8.92
C SER A 26 -7.35 9.13 8.61
N TYR A 27 -6.68 8.94 7.46
CA TYR A 27 -6.21 7.63 6.98
C TYR A 27 -4.71 7.57 6.72
N ILE A 28 -4.15 8.60 6.10
CA ILE A 28 -2.73 8.65 5.72
C ILE A 28 -1.97 9.85 6.29
N GLY A 29 -2.69 10.76 6.98
CA GLY A 29 -2.12 12.01 7.47
C GLY A 29 -2.08 13.10 6.39
N SER A 30 -1.27 14.13 6.63
CA SER A 30 -1.22 15.31 5.77
C SER A 30 -0.72 15.00 4.36
N THR A 31 -1.45 15.50 3.37
CA THR A 31 -1.01 15.49 1.96
C THR A 31 -0.26 16.77 1.55
N LYS A 32 0.03 17.65 2.48
CA LYS A 32 0.82 18.85 2.24
C LYS A 32 2.30 18.58 2.45
N LEU A 33 3.14 19.29 1.72
CA LEU A 33 4.58 19.29 1.98
C LEU A 33 4.88 19.94 3.33
N ILE A 34 5.76 19.32 4.07
CA ILE A 34 6.31 19.84 5.33
C ILE A 34 7.84 19.86 5.26
N LYS A 35 8.47 20.78 6.02
CA LYS A 35 9.92 20.81 6.22
C LYS A 35 10.24 20.37 7.63
N GLU A 36 11.12 19.39 7.75
CA GLU A 36 11.48 18.80 9.04
C GLU A 36 12.92 18.29 9.03
N ASP A 37 13.57 18.31 10.18
CA ASP A 37 14.87 17.68 10.41
C ASP A 37 14.69 16.17 10.59
N CYS A 38 15.10 15.38 9.60
CA CYS A 38 14.96 13.93 9.60
C CYS A 38 16.32 13.24 9.52
N TYR A 39 16.38 12.00 10.02
CA TYR A 39 17.44 11.09 9.68
C TYR A 39 17.11 10.41 8.35
N VAL A 40 18.00 10.54 7.37
CA VAL A 40 17.84 10.00 6.02
C VAL A 40 19.07 9.20 5.62
N VAL A 41 18.95 8.38 4.57
CA VAL A 41 20.09 7.66 3.98
C VAL A 41 20.57 8.44 2.76
N ASP A 42 21.85 8.86 2.78
CA ASP A 42 22.47 9.61 1.69
C ASP A 42 22.89 8.69 0.50
N SER A 43 23.55 9.28 -0.49
CA SER A 43 24.08 8.55 -1.66
C SER A 43 25.14 7.51 -1.31
N ASP A 44 25.86 7.70 -0.20
CA ASP A 44 26.91 6.79 0.27
C ASP A 44 26.38 5.71 1.23
N ASN A 45 25.05 5.59 1.33
CA ASN A 45 24.33 4.71 2.26
C ASN A 45 24.63 4.99 3.74
N LYS A 46 24.95 6.24 4.10
CA LYS A 46 25.14 6.68 5.48
C LYS A 46 23.87 7.34 6.01
N ILE A 47 23.60 7.09 7.28
CA ILE A 47 22.51 7.78 7.97
C ILE A 47 23.01 9.16 8.40
N ILE A 48 22.38 10.20 7.89
CA ILE A 48 22.68 11.58 8.20
C ILE A 48 21.42 12.33 8.69
N LYS A 49 21.61 13.35 9.53
CA LYS A 49 20.54 14.27 9.88
C LYS A 49 20.53 15.41 8.86
N LYS A 50 19.38 15.63 8.21
CA LYS A 50 19.20 16.65 7.18
C LYS A 50 17.82 17.25 7.28
N GLN A 51 17.70 18.57 7.07
CA GLN A 51 16.39 19.18 6.82
C GLN A 51 15.90 18.77 5.42
N ILE A 52 14.74 18.16 5.36
CA ILE A 52 14.11 17.69 4.12
C ILE A 52 12.71 18.27 3.96
N GLU A 53 12.25 18.32 2.71
CA GLU A 53 10.87 18.63 2.38
C GLU A 53 10.18 17.40 1.84
N TYR A 54 9.14 16.93 2.53
CA TYR A 54 8.45 15.72 2.14
C TYR A 54 6.95 15.78 2.47
N ASN A 55 6.21 14.79 1.97
CA ASN A 55 4.78 14.65 2.17
C ASN A 55 4.51 13.47 3.11
N PRO A 56 3.97 13.70 4.34
CA PRO A 56 3.71 12.62 5.31
C PRO A 56 2.77 11.54 4.79
N GLY A 57 1.71 11.92 4.08
CA GLY A 57 0.76 10.96 3.53
C GLY A 57 1.37 10.06 2.47
N LEU A 58 2.29 10.60 1.64
CA LEU A 58 3.02 9.80 0.66
C LEU A 58 3.97 8.80 1.34
N LEU A 59 4.68 9.22 2.39
CA LEU A 59 5.50 8.33 3.19
C LEU A 59 4.62 7.24 3.83
N LYS A 60 3.45 7.60 4.34
CA LYS A 60 2.53 6.66 4.98
C LYS A 60 2.04 5.57 4.05
N ILE A 61 1.65 5.88 2.80
CA ILE A 61 1.22 4.83 1.85
C ILE A 61 2.35 3.87 1.48
N PHE A 62 3.60 4.35 1.42
CA PHE A 62 4.77 3.49 1.26
C PHE A 62 4.96 2.60 2.50
N ASP A 63 4.90 3.19 3.69
CA ASP A 63 5.05 2.47 4.96
C ASP A 63 3.99 1.36 5.14
N GLU A 64 2.75 1.61 4.74
CA GLU A 64 1.69 0.59 4.79
C GLU A 64 2.02 -0.64 3.93
N VAL A 65 2.60 -0.46 2.75
CA VAL A 65 3.01 -1.58 1.91
C VAL A 65 4.23 -2.30 2.50
N LEU A 66 5.20 -1.54 3.02
CA LEU A 66 6.41 -2.08 3.64
C LEU A 66 6.07 -2.88 4.91
N VAL A 67 5.24 -2.32 5.80
CA VAL A 67 4.82 -2.99 7.05
C VAL A 67 4.09 -4.30 6.76
N ASN A 68 3.24 -4.36 5.72
CA ASN A 68 2.60 -5.62 5.34
C ASN A 68 3.61 -6.70 4.92
N ALA A 69 4.68 -6.31 4.22
CA ALA A 69 5.75 -7.25 3.86
C ALA A 69 6.54 -7.69 5.11
N ILE A 70 6.81 -6.77 6.06
CA ILE A 70 7.47 -7.08 7.33
C ILE A 70 6.58 -8.01 8.18
N ASP A 71 5.30 -7.69 8.35
CA ASP A 71 4.35 -8.51 9.09
C ASP A 71 4.26 -9.94 8.52
N HIS A 72 4.42 -10.07 7.19
CA HIS A 72 4.50 -11.38 6.56
C HIS A 72 5.75 -12.15 7.02
N THR A 73 6.93 -11.52 7.07
CA THR A 73 8.16 -12.20 7.52
C THR A 73 8.10 -12.61 8.99
N VAL A 74 7.32 -11.92 9.82
CA VAL A 74 7.11 -12.29 11.22
C VAL A 74 6.22 -13.55 11.33
N ARG A 75 5.20 -13.66 10.48
CA ARG A 75 4.27 -14.78 10.48
C ARG A 75 4.83 -16.02 9.76
N ASP A 76 5.56 -15.80 8.67
CA ASP A 76 6.15 -16.86 7.85
C ASP A 76 7.67 -16.90 8.04
N GLN A 77 8.13 -17.89 8.81
CA GLN A 77 9.57 -18.09 9.09
C GLN A 77 10.40 -18.50 7.86
N THR A 78 9.76 -18.82 6.73
CA THR A 78 10.44 -19.11 5.45
C THR A 78 10.79 -17.84 4.68
N ALA A 79 10.08 -16.73 4.94
CA ALA A 79 10.39 -15.42 4.38
C ALA A 79 11.69 -14.86 4.98
N LYS A 80 12.64 -14.52 4.12
CA LYS A 80 14.01 -14.07 4.51
C LYS A 80 14.38 -12.72 3.94
N THR A 81 13.69 -12.30 2.87
CA THR A 81 14.10 -11.14 2.08
C THR A 81 12.91 -10.24 1.79
N ILE A 82 13.11 -8.93 1.97
CA ILE A 82 12.24 -7.89 1.42
C ILE A 82 13.07 -7.07 0.45
N LYS A 83 12.64 -7.00 -0.81
CA LYS A 83 13.28 -6.20 -1.84
C LYS A 83 12.43 -4.99 -2.16
N ILE A 84 13.01 -3.79 -2.03
CA ILE A 84 12.38 -2.52 -2.35
C ILE A 84 13.07 -1.92 -3.56
N GLU A 85 12.32 -1.52 -4.56
CA GLU A 85 12.83 -0.83 -5.75
C GLU A 85 12.01 0.44 -5.97
N ILE A 86 12.70 1.57 -6.16
CA ILE A 86 12.09 2.87 -6.51
C ILE A 86 12.75 3.31 -7.81
N LYS A 87 11.98 3.34 -8.89
CA LYS A 87 12.46 3.70 -10.21
C LYS A 87 11.35 4.37 -11.03
N ASP A 88 11.69 5.46 -11.71
CA ASP A 88 10.78 6.16 -12.63
C ASP A 88 9.41 6.51 -11.97
N ASN A 89 9.46 6.96 -10.72
CA ASN A 89 8.27 7.27 -9.90
C ASN A 89 7.39 6.06 -9.52
N ILE A 90 7.85 4.86 -9.78
CA ILE A 90 7.18 3.61 -9.41
C ILE A 90 7.90 3.01 -8.21
N ILE A 91 7.12 2.57 -7.23
CA ILE A 91 7.60 1.91 -6.02
C ILE A 91 7.18 0.45 -6.09
N SER A 92 8.11 -0.45 -5.79
CA SER A 92 7.83 -1.88 -5.70
C SER A 92 8.42 -2.46 -4.42
N VAL A 93 7.62 -3.26 -3.73
CA VAL A 93 8.01 -4.02 -2.53
C VAL A 93 7.70 -5.48 -2.79
N LYS A 94 8.71 -6.32 -2.71
CA LYS A 94 8.61 -7.78 -2.90
C LYS A 94 9.17 -8.48 -1.67
N ASN A 95 8.42 -9.41 -1.10
CA ASN A 95 8.91 -10.38 -0.12
C ASN A 95 8.88 -11.79 -0.69
N ASP A 96 9.82 -12.61 -0.28
CA ASP A 96 9.81 -14.06 -0.45
C ASP A 96 8.97 -14.74 0.65
N GLY A 97 9.08 -16.05 0.78
CA GLY A 97 8.27 -16.87 1.67
C GLY A 97 7.00 -17.37 0.99
N ALA A 98 6.02 -17.81 1.76
CA ALA A 98 4.73 -18.23 1.22
C ALA A 98 4.03 -17.09 0.49
N GLY A 99 3.48 -17.36 -0.69
CA GLY A 99 2.64 -16.42 -1.39
C GLY A 99 1.27 -16.27 -0.73
N ILE A 100 0.49 -15.33 -1.24
CA ILE A 100 -0.93 -15.25 -0.87
C ILE A 100 -1.68 -16.38 -1.60
N PRO A 101 -2.57 -17.15 -0.91
CA PRO A 101 -3.32 -18.22 -1.55
C PRO A 101 -4.08 -17.75 -2.79
N VAL A 102 -3.82 -18.40 -3.93
CA VAL A 102 -4.47 -18.09 -5.22
C VAL A 102 -5.72 -18.96 -5.38
N VAL A 103 -6.68 -18.73 -4.49
CA VAL A 103 -7.96 -19.45 -4.45
C VAL A 103 -9.13 -18.47 -4.39
N LEU A 104 -10.30 -18.90 -4.87
CA LEU A 104 -11.54 -18.14 -4.73
C LEU A 104 -12.07 -18.26 -3.29
N HIS A 105 -12.42 -17.14 -2.69
CA HIS A 105 -13.14 -17.15 -1.42
C HIS A 105 -14.54 -17.72 -1.63
N ALA A 106 -14.90 -18.75 -0.85
CA ALA A 106 -16.14 -19.51 -1.05
C ALA A 106 -17.41 -18.65 -0.97
N GLU A 107 -17.42 -17.65 -0.09
CA GLU A 107 -18.58 -16.77 0.11
C GLU A 107 -18.65 -15.64 -0.92
N TYR A 108 -17.49 -15.01 -1.24
CA TYR A 108 -17.48 -13.79 -2.06
C TYR A 108 -17.21 -14.06 -3.54
N GLY A 109 -16.73 -15.26 -3.91
CA GLY A 109 -16.47 -15.62 -5.30
C GLY A 109 -15.37 -14.83 -5.97
N ILE A 110 -14.47 -14.20 -5.18
CA ILE A 110 -13.30 -13.46 -5.65
C ILE A 110 -12.02 -14.07 -5.09
N TYR A 111 -10.90 -13.87 -5.76
CA TYR A 111 -9.61 -14.37 -5.31
C TYR A 111 -9.15 -13.69 -4.01
N ILE A 112 -8.49 -14.44 -3.14
CA ILE A 112 -7.97 -13.93 -1.86
C ILE A 112 -7.09 -12.68 -2.04
N PRO A 113 -6.15 -12.59 -3.02
CA PRO A 113 -5.39 -11.36 -3.23
C PRO A 113 -6.28 -10.15 -3.58
N GLU A 114 -7.35 -10.33 -4.37
CA GLU A 114 -8.30 -9.25 -4.66
C GLU A 114 -9.07 -8.83 -3.41
N LEU A 115 -9.46 -9.79 -2.59
CA LEU A 115 -10.15 -9.52 -1.32
C LEU A 115 -9.27 -8.65 -0.40
N ILE A 116 -7.99 -9.00 -0.29
CA ILE A 116 -7.03 -8.30 0.59
C ILE A 116 -6.74 -6.89 0.10
N PHE A 117 -6.49 -6.69 -1.19
CA PHE A 117 -5.98 -5.40 -1.72
C PHE A 117 -7.02 -4.55 -2.44
N GLY A 118 -8.13 -5.13 -2.87
CA GLY A 118 -9.13 -4.47 -3.70
C GLY A 118 -10.50 -4.28 -3.04
N ASN A 119 -10.71 -4.74 -1.81
CA ASN A 119 -12.00 -4.62 -1.12
C ASN A 119 -11.82 -3.99 0.25
N LEU A 120 -12.57 -2.91 0.51
CA LEU A 120 -12.56 -2.24 1.81
C LEU A 120 -13.22 -3.11 2.87
N LEU A 121 -12.83 -2.90 4.13
CA LEU A 121 -13.37 -3.61 5.31
C LEU A 121 -13.17 -5.13 5.26
N THR A 122 -12.05 -5.57 4.69
CA THR A 122 -11.63 -6.97 4.72
C THR A 122 -10.28 -7.10 5.42
N SER A 123 -10.18 -7.98 6.41
CA SER A 123 -8.95 -8.26 7.14
C SER A 123 -8.91 -9.71 7.58
N SER A 124 -7.72 -10.31 7.56
CA SER A 124 -7.46 -11.60 8.21
C SER A 124 -7.38 -11.49 9.74
N ASN A 125 -7.37 -10.26 10.27
CA ASN A 125 -7.08 -9.96 11.69
C ASN A 125 -8.31 -9.49 12.48
N TYR A 126 -9.54 -9.80 12.04
CA TYR A 126 -10.76 -9.45 12.77
C TYR A 126 -11.05 -10.32 14.00
N ASN A 127 -10.37 -11.46 14.16
CA ASN A 127 -10.51 -12.29 15.35
C ASN A 127 -9.63 -11.76 16.48
N ASP A 128 -10.26 -11.18 17.51
CA ASP A 128 -9.60 -10.59 18.69
C ASP A 128 -9.00 -11.62 19.65
N THR A 129 -9.16 -12.93 19.39
CA THR A 129 -8.70 -14.02 20.26
C THR A 129 -7.24 -14.38 20.09
N ASP A 130 -6.58 -13.98 19.00
CA ASP A 130 -5.17 -14.27 18.78
C ASP A 130 -4.27 -13.17 19.36
N GLN A 131 -3.20 -13.55 20.04
CA GLN A 131 -2.19 -12.60 20.52
C GLN A 131 -1.62 -11.82 19.33
N ARG A 132 -1.86 -10.51 19.31
CA ARG A 132 -1.44 -9.63 18.21
C ARG A 132 0.05 -9.36 18.28
N ILE A 133 0.81 -9.92 17.34
CA ILE A 133 2.25 -9.67 17.16
C ILE A 133 2.49 -8.71 15.97
N VAL A 134 1.43 -8.37 15.19
CA VAL A 134 1.53 -7.65 13.91
C VAL A 134 0.82 -6.31 13.92
N GLY A 135 1.34 -5.33 13.13
CA GLY A 135 0.90 -3.93 13.13
C GLY A 135 -0.44 -3.65 12.41
N GLY A 136 -0.90 -4.54 11.53
CA GLY A 136 -2.10 -4.34 10.70
C GLY A 136 -3.40 -4.62 11.43
N VAL A 137 -4.01 -3.61 12.08
CA VAL A 137 -5.21 -3.77 12.92
C VAL A 137 -6.53 -3.55 12.19
N ASN A 138 -6.60 -2.60 11.27
CA ASN A 138 -7.87 -2.07 10.77
C ASN A 138 -8.26 -2.53 9.36
N GLY A 139 -7.46 -3.36 8.70
CA GLY A 139 -7.73 -3.84 7.33
C GLY A 139 -7.72 -2.75 6.25
N TYR A 140 -7.22 -1.54 6.56
CA TYR A 140 -7.16 -0.42 5.62
C TYR A 140 -5.78 -0.21 5.00
N GLY A 141 -4.70 -0.64 5.66
CA GLY A 141 -3.34 -0.26 5.31
C GLY A 141 -2.97 -0.50 3.85
N SER A 142 -3.05 -1.74 3.38
CA SER A 142 -2.75 -2.06 1.97
C SER A 142 -3.71 -1.39 0.98
N LYS A 143 -4.94 -1.12 1.41
CA LYS A 143 -5.98 -0.54 0.56
C LYS A 143 -5.81 0.97 0.41
N VAL A 144 -5.34 1.68 1.43
CA VAL A 144 -5.07 3.12 1.30
C VAL A 144 -3.92 3.36 0.31
N ALA A 145 -2.91 2.49 0.26
CA ALA A 145 -1.86 2.58 -0.76
C ALA A 145 -2.45 2.42 -2.18
N ASN A 146 -3.38 1.48 -2.37
CA ASN A 146 -4.09 1.30 -3.65
C ASN A 146 -4.97 2.53 -3.98
N ILE A 147 -5.77 3.00 -3.03
CA ILE A 147 -6.68 4.16 -3.21
C ILE A 147 -5.90 5.44 -3.55
N TYR A 148 -4.71 5.64 -3.01
CA TYR A 148 -3.87 6.82 -3.29
C TYR A 148 -2.89 6.60 -4.45
N SER A 149 -3.14 5.60 -5.31
CA SER A 149 -2.30 5.30 -6.48
C SER A 149 -3.05 5.45 -7.80
N LYS A 150 -2.37 5.94 -8.83
CA LYS A 150 -2.84 5.90 -10.22
C LYS A 150 -2.89 4.48 -10.75
N SER A 151 -1.91 3.68 -10.37
CA SER A 151 -1.80 2.26 -10.71
C SER A 151 -1.26 1.50 -9.50
N PHE A 152 -1.87 0.35 -9.22
CA PHE A 152 -1.47 -0.53 -8.14
C PHE A 152 -1.56 -1.97 -8.64
N THR A 153 -0.45 -2.68 -8.62
CA THR A 153 -0.35 -4.06 -9.10
C THR A 153 -0.07 -4.99 -7.93
N VAL A 154 -0.88 -6.01 -7.81
CA VAL A 154 -0.67 -7.15 -6.91
C VAL A 154 -0.19 -8.33 -7.75
N GLU A 155 0.93 -8.91 -7.37
CA GLU A 155 1.50 -10.11 -7.96
C GLU A 155 1.91 -11.07 -6.86
N THR A 156 1.49 -12.33 -6.94
CA THR A 156 1.87 -13.36 -5.97
C THR A 156 1.97 -14.72 -6.65
N VAL A 157 2.87 -15.56 -6.15
CA VAL A 157 3.00 -16.97 -6.54
C VAL A 157 2.70 -17.81 -5.32
N ASP A 158 1.75 -18.71 -5.50
CA ASP A 158 1.32 -19.70 -4.52
C ASP A 158 1.86 -21.06 -4.94
N ASN A 159 2.84 -21.57 -4.21
CA ASN A 159 3.50 -22.84 -4.54
C ASN A 159 2.64 -24.07 -4.20
N ASP A 160 1.66 -23.93 -3.29
CA ASP A 160 0.81 -25.05 -2.88
C ASP A 160 -0.10 -25.49 -4.05
N VAL A 161 -0.57 -24.53 -4.83
CA VAL A 161 -1.41 -24.75 -6.01
C VAL A 161 -0.66 -24.50 -7.33
N LYS A 162 0.62 -24.09 -7.29
CA LYS A 162 1.47 -23.75 -8.44
C LYS A 162 0.85 -22.71 -9.37
N LEU A 163 0.26 -21.69 -8.80
CA LEU A 163 -0.38 -20.61 -9.53
C LEU A 163 0.28 -19.26 -9.25
N LYS A 164 0.40 -18.49 -10.32
CA LYS A 164 0.76 -17.07 -10.28
C LYS A 164 -0.48 -16.23 -10.51
N TYR A 165 -0.68 -15.28 -9.63
CA TYR A 165 -1.73 -14.28 -9.70
C TYR A 165 -1.13 -12.93 -10.04
N LYS A 166 -1.80 -12.17 -10.93
CA LYS A 166 -1.51 -10.77 -11.19
C LYS A 166 -2.79 -9.99 -11.46
N GLN A 167 -2.99 -8.90 -10.71
CA GLN A 167 -4.12 -8.00 -10.92
C GLN A 167 -3.64 -6.55 -10.87
N ILE A 168 -4.21 -5.72 -11.72
CA ILE A 168 -3.90 -4.29 -11.79
C ILE A 168 -5.15 -3.50 -11.44
N PHE A 169 -5.01 -2.64 -10.44
CA PHE A 169 -5.99 -1.63 -10.09
C PHE A 169 -5.53 -0.29 -10.64
N LYS A 170 -6.45 0.54 -11.09
CA LYS A 170 -6.15 1.86 -11.65
C LYS A 170 -7.10 2.90 -11.08
N ASN A 171 -6.75 4.17 -11.39
CA ASN A 171 -7.63 5.29 -11.10
C ASN A 171 -8.10 5.29 -9.63
N ASN A 172 -7.12 5.28 -8.70
CA ASN A 172 -7.41 5.30 -7.26
C ASN A 172 -8.32 4.12 -6.82
N MET A 173 -8.09 2.93 -7.34
CA MET A 173 -8.84 1.69 -7.08
C MET A 173 -10.30 1.71 -7.57
N PHE A 174 -10.74 2.73 -8.34
CA PHE A 174 -12.06 2.71 -8.97
C PHE A 174 -12.14 1.67 -10.07
N ASP A 175 -11.03 1.46 -10.79
CA ASP A 175 -10.94 0.48 -11.87
C ASP A 175 -10.21 -0.77 -11.36
N LYS A 176 -10.96 -1.87 -11.24
CA LYS A 176 -10.43 -3.18 -10.89
C LYS A 176 -10.25 -3.99 -12.16
N GLY A 177 -9.02 -4.16 -12.61
CA GLY A 177 -8.71 -5.05 -13.73
C GLY A 177 -9.05 -6.50 -13.40
N LYS A 178 -9.33 -7.31 -14.42
CA LYS A 178 -9.54 -8.75 -14.21
C LYS A 178 -8.23 -9.40 -13.77
N PRO A 179 -8.24 -10.29 -12.76
CA PRO A 179 -7.06 -11.04 -12.37
C PRO A 179 -6.60 -11.94 -13.52
N LYS A 180 -5.28 -12.02 -13.71
CA LYS A 180 -4.63 -12.97 -14.61
C LYS A 180 -4.03 -14.07 -13.77
N ILE A 181 -4.44 -15.31 -14.04
CA ILE A 181 -3.96 -16.51 -13.37
C ILE A 181 -3.19 -17.33 -14.41
N SER A 182 -2.05 -17.86 -14.04
CA SER A 182 -1.24 -18.75 -14.86
C SER A 182 -0.52 -19.78 -14.00
N ASP A 183 -0.20 -20.92 -14.58
CA ASP A 183 0.68 -21.89 -13.93
C ASP A 183 2.06 -21.26 -13.70
N SER A 184 2.70 -21.62 -12.59
CA SER A 184 4.03 -21.11 -12.24
C SER A 184 4.81 -22.12 -11.39
N ASP A 185 6.04 -22.35 -11.82
CA ASP A 185 7.04 -23.10 -11.03
C ASP A 185 8.07 -22.13 -10.36
N GLU A 186 7.79 -20.82 -10.35
CA GLU A 186 8.60 -19.84 -9.64
C GLU A 186 8.53 -20.09 -8.12
N ASN A 187 9.60 -19.71 -7.40
CA ASN A 187 9.54 -19.68 -5.93
C ASN A 187 8.42 -18.72 -5.49
N ALA A 188 7.74 -19.07 -4.39
CA ALA A 188 6.67 -18.27 -3.84
C ALA A 188 7.15 -16.86 -3.44
N TYR A 189 6.29 -15.89 -3.67
CA TYR A 189 6.52 -14.50 -3.28
C TYR A 189 5.22 -13.68 -3.32
N THR A 190 5.26 -12.52 -2.69
CA THR A 190 4.27 -11.44 -2.90
C THR A 190 4.99 -10.18 -3.33
N LYS A 191 4.50 -9.53 -4.38
CA LYS A 191 5.04 -8.27 -4.89
C LYS A 191 3.93 -7.26 -5.12
N ILE A 192 4.08 -6.10 -4.49
CA ILE A 192 3.23 -4.94 -4.72
C ILE A 192 4.04 -3.92 -5.51
N THR A 193 3.45 -3.40 -6.59
CA THR A 193 4.04 -2.32 -7.39
C THR A 193 3.02 -1.21 -7.58
N PHE A 194 3.38 0.03 -7.27
CA PHE A 194 2.43 1.13 -7.38
C PHE A 194 3.06 2.44 -7.84
N GLU A 195 2.27 3.23 -8.55
CA GLU A 195 2.53 4.61 -8.91
C GLU A 195 1.60 5.50 -8.07
N PRO A 196 2.12 6.29 -7.11
CA PRO A 196 1.30 7.21 -6.34
C PRO A 196 0.54 8.22 -7.22
N ASP A 197 -0.65 8.62 -6.80
CA ASP A 197 -1.33 9.74 -7.44
C ASP A 197 -0.73 11.07 -6.96
N PHE A 198 0.39 11.45 -7.54
CA PHE A 198 1.16 12.64 -7.16
C PHE A 198 0.35 13.94 -7.13
N LYS A 199 -0.70 14.03 -7.94
CA LYS A 199 -1.60 15.19 -7.94
C LYS A 199 -2.26 15.40 -6.58
N ARG A 200 -2.62 14.31 -5.91
CA ARG A 200 -3.24 14.36 -4.57
C ARG A 200 -2.28 14.79 -3.49
N PHE A 201 -0.98 14.59 -3.70
CA PHE A 201 0.09 14.99 -2.81
C PHE A 201 0.69 16.36 -3.17
N GLY A 202 0.15 17.05 -4.18
CA GLY A 202 0.64 18.37 -4.61
C GLY A 202 2.05 18.36 -5.21
N ILE A 203 2.54 17.21 -5.68
CA ILE A 203 3.86 17.02 -6.30
C ILE A 203 3.73 16.40 -7.69
N LYS A 204 4.83 16.34 -8.43
CA LYS A 204 4.87 15.78 -9.78
C LYS A 204 5.62 14.45 -9.86
N PHE A 205 6.56 14.23 -8.95
CA PHE A 205 7.46 13.06 -8.94
C PHE A 205 8.02 12.85 -7.54
N LEU A 206 8.65 11.71 -7.32
CA LEU A 206 9.39 11.39 -6.10
C LEU A 206 10.68 12.22 -6.05
N THR A 207 10.83 13.07 -5.05
CA THR A 207 12.05 13.84 -4.83
C THR A 207 13.14 12.98 -4.16
N GLU A 208 14.39 13.42 -4.24
CA GLU A 208 15.49 12.75 -3.52
C GLU A 208 15.25 12.72 -2.01
N ASP A 209 14.66 13.75 -1.45
CA ASP A 209 14.36 13.84 -0.03
C ASP A 209 13.42 12.72 0.43
N ILE A 210 12.28 12.54 -0.25
CA ILE A 210 11.35 11.47 0.10
C ILE A 210 11.94 10.08 -0.16
N ILE A 211 12.73 9.90 -1.23
CA ILE A 211 13.40 8.64 -1.53
C ILE A 211 14.43 8.30 -0.44
N SER A 212 15.21 9.29 0.03
CA SER A 212 16.19 9.14 1.10
C SER A 212 15.52 8.74 2.43
N LEU A 213 14.33 9.30 2.69
CA LEU A 213 13.53 8.97 3.86
C LEU A 213 12.91 7.56 3.76
N MET A 214 12.39 7.18 2.57
CA MET A 214 11.90 5.82 2.31
C MET A 214 13.02 4.78 2.45
N LYS A 215 14.24 5.09 1.97
CA LYS A 215 15.43 4.25 2.20
C LYS A 215 15.71 4.11 3.70
N ARG A 216 15.70 5.21 4.45
CA ARG A 216 15.91 5.17 5.90
C ARG A 216 14.88 4.27 6.58
N ARG A 217 13.62 4.37 6.20
CA ARG A 217 12.53 3.56 6.75
C ARG A 217 12.70 2.06 6.49
N ALA A 218 13.38 1.69 5.40
CA ALA A 218 13.71 0.30 5.09
C ALA A 218 14.86 -0.27 5.96
N PHE A 219 15.65 0.59 6.61
CA PHE A 219 16.70 0.18 7.56
C PHE A 219 16.20 0.06 9.00
N ASP A 220 15.05 0.65 9.35
CA ASP A 220 14.42 0.55 10.66
C ASP A 220 13.80 -0.82 10.91
#